data_d3f384fd24881d1d69f438197631edf8
#
_entry.id   d3f384fd24881d1d69f438197631edf8
#
_cell.length_a   1.000
_cell.length_b   1.000
_cell.length_c   1.000
_cell.angle_alpha   90.00
_cell.angle_beta   90.00
_cell.angle_gamma   90.00
#
_symmetry.space_group_name_H-M   'P 1'
#
loop_
_entity.id
_entity.type
_entity.pdbx_description
1 polymer ?
#
loop_
_entity_poly.entity_id
_entity_poly.type
_entity_poly.pdbx_seq_one_letter_code
_entity_poly.pdbx_strand_id
1 'polypeptide(L)'
;EPASLEVNEYLIRHWCETLEDGNPLYMDGDYAKSRGFRGVVAPPGSFMTAFAMPFRWPWPPGGREPAPHIHYDIKEALDLPVGIINKIDVEMGVPLQVGDRLSVSQRLVSVSPPKKTRLGEGHFWTMDRIYRNQHGELVARERMSAFGYGREGGTQQAAAASGGGWSPAVEEMMQGEKT
;
A
#
# COMPACT_ATOMS: atom_id res chain seq x y z
N GLU A 1 6.35 8.38 11.45
CA GLU A 1 5.77 9.72 11.21
C GLU A 1 4.27 9.68 11.48
N PRO A 2 3.67 10.75 12.02
CA PRO A 2 2.22 10.81 12.18
C PRO A 2 1.59 10.79 10.80
N ALA A 3 0.54 9.99 10.63
CA ALA A 3 -0.28 10.02 9.44
C ALA A 3 -0.92 11.40 9.31
N SER A 4 -0.97 11.93 8.11
CA SER A 4 -1.48 13.27 7.85
C SER A 4 -3.01 13.33 7.87
N LEU A 5 -3.70 12.19 7.86
CA LEU A 5 -5.15 12.11 7.76
C LEU A 5 -5.76 11.44 9.00
N GLU A 6 -6.82 12.07 9.47
CA GLU A 6 -7.72 11.50 10.48
C GLU A 6 -8.71 10.54 9.82
N VAL A 7 -8.98 9.42 10.49
CA VAL A 7 -10.00 8.47 10.06
C VAL A 7 -11.37 9.15 10.11
N ASN A 8 -12.08 9.18 8.99
CA ASN A 8 -13.37 9.83 8.88
C ASN A 8 -14.38 8.95 8.13
N GLU A 9 -15.66 9.20 8.40
CA GLU A 9 -16.76 8.41 7.82
C GLU A 9 -16.81 8.46 6.30
N TYR A 10 -16.44 9.59 5.69
CA TYR A 10 -16.49 9.74 4.24
C TYR A 10 -15.57 8.73 3.54
N LEU A 11 -14.32 8.63 4.01
CA LEU A 11 -13.37 7.67 3.45
C LEU A 11 -13.75 6.22 3.74
N ILE A 12 -14.33 5.95 4.92
CA ILE A 12 -14.85 4.61 5.24
C ILE A 12 -15.99 4.24 4.29
N ARG A 13 -16.97 5.12 4.10
CA ARG A 13 -18.09 4.89 3.18
C ARG A 13 -17.62 4.68 1.76
N HIS A 14 -16.71 5.53 1.29
CA HIS A 14 -16.16 5.41 -0.06
C HIS A 14 -15.40 4.09 -0.28
N TRP A 15 -14.68 3.64 0.74
CA TRP A 15 -14.05 2.31 0.72
C TRP A 15 -15.08 1.19 0.63
N CYS A 16 -16.14 1.25 1.47
CA CYS A 16 -17.21 0.27 1.47
C CYS A 16 -17.97 0.23 0.13
N GLU A 17 -18.27 1.39 -0.46
CA GLU A 17 -18.90 1.47 -1.79
C GLU A 17 -18.04 0.81 -2.86
N THR A 18 -16.72 1.03 -2.83
CA THR A 18 -15.79 0.46 -3.81
C THR A 18 -15.76 -1.08 -3.75
N LEU A 19 -15.94 -1.65 -2.56
CA LEU A 19 -15.90 -3.09 -2.31
C LEU A 19 -17.27 -3.73 -2.17
N GLU A 20 -18.36 -2.94 -2.26
CA GLU A 20 -19.73 -3.37 -1.98
C GLU A 20 -19.90 -4.02 -0.59
N ASP A 21 -19.16 -3.50 0.42
CA ASP A 21 -19.17 -4.00 1.79
C ASP A 21 -20.23 -3.28 2.63
N GLY A 22 -21.38 -3.94 2.80
CA GLY A 22 -22.53 -3.46 3.56
C GLY A 22 -22.51 -3.79 5.06
N ASN A 23 -21.35 -4.10 5.66
CA ASN A 23 -21.27 -4.41 7.08
C ASN A 23 -21.74 -3.22 7.95
N PRO A 24 -22.76 -3.41 8.82
CA PRO A 24 -23.32 -2.31 9.61
C PRO A 24 -22.31 -1.67 10.60
N LEU A 25 -21.25 -2.37 10.99
CA LEU A 25 -20.18 -1.76 11.79
C LEU A 25 -19.48 -0.59 11.09
N TYR A 26 -19.47 -0.59 9.76
CA TYR A 26 -18.80 0.42 8.93
C TYR A 26 -19.73 1.51 8.43
N MET A 27 -21.05 1.28 8.54
CA MET A 27 -22.07 2.14 7.92
C MET A 27 -23.01 2.83 8.93
N ASP A 28 -23.21 2.21 10.11
CA ASP A 28 -24.16 2.64 11.13
C ASP A 28 -23.45 2.85 12.49
N GLY A 29 -23.34 4.13 12.86
CA GLY A 29 -22.67 4.50 14.11
C GLY A 29 -23.42 4.06 15.37
N ASP A 30 -24.75 3.97 15.34
CA ASP A 30 -25.52 3.51 16.50
C ASP A 30 -25.44 1.99 16.65
N TYR A 31 -25.45 1.28 15.55
CA TYR A 31 -25.16 -0.15 15.56
C TYR A 31 -23.75 -0.41 16.12
N ALA A 32 -22.73 0.29 15.63
CA ALA A 32 -21.37 0.15 16.12
C ALA A 32 -21.25 0.43 17.62
N LYS A 33 -21.91 1.50 18.11
CA LYS A 33 -21.97 1.80 19.55
C LYS A 33 -22.65 0.69 20.35
N SER A 34 -23.72 0.08 19.84
CA SER A 34 -24.38 -1.05 20.49
C SER A 34 -23.48 -2.26 20.63
N ARG A 35 -22.40 -2.35 19.85
CA ARG A 35 -21.37 -3.39 19.88
C ARG A 35 -20.14 -3.01 20.71
N GLY A 36 -20.17 -1.86 21.39
CA GLY A 36 -19.09 -1.40 22.28
C GLY A 36 -18.02 -0.53 21.62
N PHE A 37 -18.21 -0.11 20.39
CA PHE A 37 -17.32 0.83 19.70
C PHE A 37 -17.71 2.28 20.00
N ARG A 38 -16.79 3.22 19.78
CA ARG A 38 -17.06 4.67 19.95
C ARG A 38 -17.97 5.23 18.86
N GLY A 39 -18.00 4.58 17.71
CA GLY A 39 -18.72 4.94 16.50
C GLY A 39 -18.36 4.01 15.37
N VAL A 40 -18.55 4.45 14.13
CA VAL A 40 -18.22 3.68 12.93
C VAL A 40 -16.78 3.20 12.97
N VAL A 41 -16.58 1.94 12.62
CA VAL A 41 -15.29 1.24 12.54
C VAL A 41 -14.79 1.27 11.10
N ALA A 42 -13.51 1.46 10.89
CA ALA A 42 -12.91 1.34 9.57
C ALA A 42 -12.75 -0.14 9.18
N PRO A 43 -13.09 -0.54 7.95
CA PRO A 43 -12.91 -1.90 7.48
C PRO A 43 -11.46 -2.36 7.60
N PRO A 44 -11.20 -3.63 7.97
CA PRO A 44 -9.87 -4.21 7.92
C PRO A 44 -9.24 -4.03 6.54
N GLY A 45 -7.99 -3.56 6.48
CA GLY A 45 -7.30 -3.29 5.22
C GLY A 45 -7.39 -1.85 4.72
N SER A 46 -8.43 -1.09 5.07
CA SER A 46 -8.53 0.33 4.68
C SER A 46 -7.37 1.19 5.20
N PHE A 47 -6.78 0.81 6.35
CA PHE A 47 -5.64 1.52 6.93
C PHE A 47 -4.42 1.56 6.01
N MET A 48 -4.18 0.51 5.22
CA MET A 48 -3.00 0.42 4.34
C MET A 48 -3.01 1.44 3.20
N THR A 49 -4.19 1.85 2.75
CA THR A 49 -4.36 2.71 1.58
C THR A 49 -5.00 4.04 1.89
N ALA A 50 -6.12 4.03 2.64
CA ALA A 50 -6.90 5.24 2.85
C ALA A 50 -6.33 6.15 3.96
N PHE A 51 -5.71 5.58 5.01
CA PHE A 51 -5.39 6.33 6.21
C PHE A 51 -3.91 6.40 6.58
N ALA A 52 -3.08 5.52 6.05
CA ALA A 52 -1.69 5.40 6.46
C ALA A 52 -0.66 5.63 5.36
N MET A 53 -1.08 5.83 4.12
CA MET A 53 -0.13 6.13 3.04
C MET A 53 0.36 7.57 3.17
N PRO A 54 1.65 7.80 3.37
CA PRO A 54 2.21 9.14 3.37
C PRO A 54 2.07 9.75 1.97
N PHE A 55 1.81 11.06 1.91
CA PHE A 55 1.83 11.78 0.65
C PHE A 55 3.21 11.69 0.04
N ARG A 56 3.30 11.08 -1.14
CA ARG A 56 4.55 10.87 -1.87
C ARG A 56 4.81 11.95 -2.91
N TRP A 57 3.80 12.75 -3.21
CA TRP A 57 3.95 13.88 -4.12
C TRP A 57 4.31 15.14 -3.34
N PRO A 58 5.54 15.67 -3.49
CA PRO A 58 5.96 16.88 -2.79
C PRO A 58 5.25 18.08 -3.41
N TRP A 59 4.35 18.69 -2.66
CA TRP A 59 3.71 19.93 -3.06
C TRP A 59 3.83 20.98 -1.96
N PRO A 60 4.25 22.23 -2.24
CA PRO A 60 4.76 22.70 -3.56
C PRO A 60 6.07 22.00 -3.98
N PRO A 61 6.45 22.06 -5.28
CA PRO A 61 7.69 21.50 -5.77
C PRO A 61 8.90 22.01 -4.98
N GLY A 62 9.82 21.13 -4.60
CA GLY A 62 10.95 21.46 -3.71
C GLY A 62 10.58 21.60 -2.23
N GLY A 63 9.34 21.24 -1.87
CA GLY A 63 8.88 21.20 -0.49
C GLY A 63 9.37 19.98 0.27
N ARG A 64 8.45 19.31 0.95
CA ARG A 64 8.76 18.15 1.80
C ARG A 64 9.32 16.97 0.99
N GLU A 65 10.42 16.40 1.42
CA GLU A 65 10.92 15.14 0.88
C GLU A 65 9.90 13.99 1.10
N PRO A 66 9.76 13.07 0.13
CA PRO A 66 8.93 11.89 0.32
C PRO A 66 9.37 11.11 1.56
N ALA A 67 8.40 10.58 2.30
CA ALA A 67 8.73 9.74 3.45
C ALA A 67 9.58 8.54 3.01
N PRO A 68 10.61 8.16 3.76
CA PRO A 68 11.44 6.98 3.49
C PRO A 68 10.56 5.74 3.32
N HIS A 69 10.96 4.88 2.38
CA HIS A 69 10.24 3.64 2.13
C HIS A 69 11.24 2.51 1.90
N ILE A 70 11.45 1.70 2.93
CA ILE A 70 12.48 0.65 2.97
C ILE A 70 12.50 -0.22 1.70
N HIS A 71 11.33 -0.55 1.13
CA HIS A 71 11.27 -1.33 -0.10
C HIS A 71 12.01 -0.67 -1.27
N TYR A 72 11.88 0.64 -1.44
CA TYR A 72 12.56 1.37 -2.51
C TYR A 72 14.01 1.65 -2.15
N ASP A 73 14.28 1.95 -0.88
CA ASP A 73 15.64 2.22 -0.40
C ASP A 73 16.53 0.98 -0.58
N ILE A 74 16.02 -0.23 -0.31
CA ILE A 74 16.73 -1.48 -0.56
C ILE A 74 16.96 -1.72 -2.06
N LYS A 75 15.95 -1.47 -2.89
CA LYS A 75 16.09 -1.62 -4.34
C LYS A 75 17.19 -0.73 -4.89
N GLU A 76 17.24 0.51 -4.41
CA GLU A 76 18.27 1.47 -4.81
C GLU A 76 19.65 1.04 -4.28
N ALA A 77 19.76 0.72 -2.99
CA ALA A 77 21.02 0.31 -2.36
C ALA A 77 21.65 -0.96 -2.97
N LEU A 78 20.83 -1.85 -3.53
CA LEU A 78 21.28 -3.11 -4.15
C LEU A 78 21.24 -3.08 -5.68
N ASP A 79 20.97 -1.93 -6.30
CA ASP A 79 20.83 -1.75 -7.76
C ASP A 79 19.84 -2.78 -8.39
N LEU A 80 18.66 -2.90 -7.79
CA LEU A 80 17.63 -3.85 -8.21
C LEU A 80 16.45 -3.12 -8.89
N PRO A 81 16.48 -2.91 -10.21
CA PRO A 81 15.46 -2.13 -10.92
C PRO A 81 14.06 -2.76 -10.84
N VAL A 82 13.98 -4.08 -10.72
CA VAL A 82 12.70 -4.80 -10.63
C VAL A 82 12.49 -5.31 -9.21
N GLY A 83 11.28 -5.13 -8.67
CA GLY A 83 10.90 -5.67 -7.37
C GLY A 83 9.50 -6.26 -7.43
N ILE A 84 9.35 -7.47 -6.88
CA ILE A 84 8.08 -8.20 -6.81
C ILE A 84 7.77 -8.48 -5.35
N ILE A 85 6.61 -8.06 -4.90
CA ILE A 85 6.07 -8.49 -3.60
C ILE A 85 5.52 -9.89 -3.78
N ASN A 86 6.02 -10.85 -3.03
CA ASN A 86 5.62 -12.24 -3.13
C ASN A 86 4.77 -12.71 -1.95
N LYS A 87 4.76 -11.96 -0.85
CA LYS A 87 3.94 -12.28 0.32
C LYS A 87 3.66 -11.04 1.16
N ILE A 88 2.42 -10.94 1.65
CA ILE A 88 2.02 -9.99 2.69
C ILE A 88 1.25 -10.76 3.75
N ASP A 89 1.70 -10.69 5.01
CA ASP A 89 0.98 -11.17 6.18
C ASP A 89 0.53 -9.95 7.00
N VAL A 90 -0.74 -9.92 7.40
CA VAL A 90 -1.27 -8.84 8.23
C VAL A 90 -1.79 -9.42 9.55
N GLU A 91 -1.26 -8.89 10.65
CA GLU A 91 -1.77 -9.12 11.99
C GLU A 91 -2.56 -7.90 12.43
N MET A 92 -3.84 -8.08 12.76
CA MET A 92 -4.73 -7.02 13.22
C MET A 92 -4.67 -6.89 14.73
N GLY A 93 -4.61 -5.64 15.21
CA GLY A 93 -4.69 -5.27 16.62
C GLY A 93 -6.05 -4.66 16.97
N VAL A 94 -6.03 -3.46 17.62
CA VAL A 94 -7.27 -2.76 17.95
C VAL A 94 -7.97 -2.24 16.69
N PRO A 95 -9.31 -2.30 16.64
CA PRO A 95 -10.07 -1.74 15.52
C PRO A 95 -9.83 -0.23 15.36
N LEU A 96 -9.66 0.18 14.12
CA LEU A 96 -9.52 1.58 13.75
C LEU A 96 -10.90 2.23 13.68
N GLN A 97 -11.08 3.38 14.30
CA GLN A 97 -12.37 4.05 14.40
C GLN A 97 -12.27 5.51 13.96
N VAL A 98 -13.42 6.10 13.62
CA VAL A 98 -13.51 7.54 13.30
C VAL A 98 -12.87 8.39 14.40
N GLY A 99 -12.08 9.37 14.00
CA GLY A 99 -11.28 10.24 14.88
C GLY A 99 -9.90 9.70 15.23
N ASP A 100 -9.57 8.47 14.84
CA ASP A 100 -8.22 7.94 15.05
C ASP A 100 -7.23 8.57 14.05
N ARG A 101 -5.99 8.69 14.50
CA ARG A 101 -4.84 9.14 13.69
C ARG A 101 -3.76 8.08 13.74
N LEU A 102 -3.31 7.66 12.57
CA LEU A 102 -2.30 6.62 12.46
C LEU A 102 -0.89 7.20 12.42
N SER A 103 0.02 6.51 13.05
CA SER A 103 1.46 6.61 12.80
C SER A 103 1.95 5.30 12.20
N VAL A 104 2.93 5.40 11.30
CA VAL A 104 3.53 4.25 10.62
C VAL A 104 5.01 4.25 10.87
N SER A 105 5.54 3.13 11.34
CA SER A 105 6.96 2.86 11.39
C SER A 105 7.31 1.67 10.52
N GLN A 106 8.54 1.66 9.97
CA GLN A 106 9.03 0.61 9.12
C GLN A 106 10.30 0.01 9.71
N ARG A 107 10.47 -1.29 9.53
CA ARG A 107 11.67 -2.00 9.98
C ARG A 107 12.07 -3.05 8.95
N LEU A 108 13.34 -3.03 8.55
CA LEU A 108 13.93 -4.12 7.80
C LEU A 108 14.14 -5.31 8.74
N VAL A 109 13.61 -6.47 8.37
CA VAL A 109 13.71 -7.71 9.15
C VAL A 109 14.87 -8.54 8.65
N SER A 110 15.00 -8.72 7.35
CA SER A 110 16.08 -9.51 6.74
C SER A 110 16.31 -9.15 5.28
N VAL A 111 17.54 -9.42 4.82
CA VAL A 111 17.93 -9.44 3.40
C VAL A 111 18.68 -10.75 3.18
N SER A 112 18.35 -11.47 2.11
CA SER A 112 19.06 -12.71 1.76
C SER A 112 20.39 -12.42 1.06
N PRO A 113 21.36 -13.36 1.09
CA PRO A 113 22.41 -13.41 0.07
C PRO A 113 21.81 -13.45 -1.35
N PRO A 114 22.63 -13.19 -2.39
CA PRO A 114 22.19 -13.32 -3.79
C PRO A 114 21.56 -14.70 -4.04
N LYS A 115 20.45 -14.73 -4.77
CA LYS A 115 19.73 -15.95 -5.13
C LYS A 115 19.45 -15.96 -6.63
N LYS A 116 19.76 -17.08 -7.28
CA LYS A 116 19.36 -17.34 -8.66
C LYS A 116 17.95 -17.90 -8.70
N THR A 117 17.09 -17.27 -9.48
CA THR A 117 15.71 -17.70 -9.72
C THR A 117 15.45 -17.72 -11.23
N ARG A 118 14.32 -18.23 -11.66
CA ARG A 118 13.90 -18.14 -13.07
C ARG A 118 13.64 -16.71 -13.56
N LEU A 119 13.52 -15.74 -12.63
CA LEU A 119 13.33 -14.33 -12.96
C LEU A 119 14.67 -13.57 -13.10
N GLY A 120 15.76 -14.16 -12.62
CA GLY A 120 17.09 -13.56 -12.60
C GLY A 120 17.78 -13.78 -11.27
N GLU A 121 18.98 -13.22 -11.15
CA GLU A 121 19.73 -13.17 -9.89
C GLU A 121 19.34 -11.91 -9.11
N GLY A 122 19.14 -12.05 -7.81
CA GLY A 122 18.71 -10.97 -6.95
C GLY A 122 18.63 -11.32 -5.49
N HIS A 123 17.95 -10.51 -4.71
CA HIS A 123 17.82 -10.65 -3.26
C HIS A 123 16.37 -10.72 -2.81
N PHE A 124 16.11 -11.55 -1.81
CA PHE A 124 14.87 -11.48 -1.05
C PHE A 124 15.08 -10.57 0.16
N TRP A 125 14.05 -9.82 0.52
CA TRP A 125 13.99 -9.10 1.78
C TRP A 125 12.62 -9.21 2.42
N THR A 126 12.61 -9.03 3.73
CA THR A 126 11.40 -8.97 4.53
C THR A 126 11.42 -7.69 5.34
N MET A 127 10.33 -6.99 5.38
CA MET A 127 10.14 -5.78 6.19
C MET A 127 8.81 -5.81 6.92
N ASP A 128 8.78 -5.16 8.07
CA ASP A 128 7.56 -4.90 8.83
C ASP A 128 7.15 -3.43 8.69
N ARG A 129 5.85 -3.19 8.53
CA ARG A 129 5.20 -1.91 8.78
C ARG A 129 4.31 -2.07 10.00
N ILE A 130 4.45 -1.15 10.95
CA ILE A 130 3.72 -1.17 12.21
C ILE A 130 2.87 0.08 12.27
N TYR A 131 1.57 -0.11 12.38
CA TYR A 131 0.55 0.93 12.43
C TYR A 131 0.06 1.08 13.84
N ARG A 132 0.11 2.31 14.38
CA ARG A 132 -0.36 2.63 15.72
C ARG A 132 -1.30 3.82 15.67
N ASN A 133 -2.30 3.84 16.54
CA ASN A 133 -3.14 5.00 16.72
C ASN A 133 -2.46 6.08 17.60
N GLN A 134 -3.14 7.19 17.83
CA GLN A 134 -2.64 8.30 18.66
C GLN A 134 -2.43 7.93 20.14
N HIS A 135 -2.96 6.80 20.59
CA HIS A 135 -2.75 6.27 21.95
C HIS A 135 -1.59 5.29 22.04
N GLY A 136 -0.88 5.05 20.92
CA GLY A 136 0.21 4.10 20.83
C GLY A 136 -0.23 2.63 20.73
N GLU A 137 -1.53 2.36 20.62
CA GLU A 137 -2.08 1.01 20.49
C GLU A 137 -1.80 0.45 19.10
N LEU A 138 -1.48 -0.83 19.04
CA LEU A 138 -1.26 -1.53 17.78
C LEU A 138 -2.57 -1.68 17.01
N VAL A 139 -2.66 -1.05 15.84
CA VAL A 139 -3.78 -1.21 14.91
C VAL A 139 -3.52 -2.37 13.96
N ALA A 140 -2.31 -2.44 13.40
CA ALA A 140 -1.91 -3.56 12.57
C ALA A 140 -0.39 -3.68 12.48
N ARG A 141 0.08 -4.89 12.17
CA ARG A 141 1.43 -5.16 11.70
C ARG A 141 1.35 -5.87 10.35
N GLU A 142 1.91 -5.25 9.33
CA GLU A 142 2.05 -5.82 7.99
C GLU A 142 3.49 -6.33 7.83
N ARG A 143 3.66 -7.60 7.54
CA ARG A 143 4.94 -8.19 7.15
C ARG A 143 4.95 -8.44 5.66
N MET A 144 5.79 -7.72 4.95
CA MET A 144 5.94 -7.84 3.52
C MET A 144 7.24 -8.55 3.18
N SER A 145 7.18 -9.54 2.31
CA SER A 145 8.34 -10.17 1.68
C SER A 145 8.37 -9.85 0.20
N ALA A 146 9.54 -9.54 -0.32
CA ALA A 146 9.75 -9.18 -1.71
C ALA A 146 11.02 -9.81 -2.27
N PHE A 147 11.09 -9.92 -3.60
CA PHE A 147 12.26 -10.30 -4.35
C PHE A 147 12.59 -9.19 -5.36
N GLY A 148 13.82 -8.70 -5.32
CA GLY A 148 14.33 -7.76 -6.30
C GLY A 148 15.43 -8.39 -7.14
N TYR A 149 15.47 -8.05 -8.44
CA TYR A 149 16.43 -8.60 -9.37
C TYR A 149 16.85 -7.60 -10.45
N GLY A 150 18.04 -7.84 -11.04
CA GLY A 150 18.55 -7.09 -12.18
C GLY A 150 17.85 -7.49 -13.48
N ARG A 151 17.92 -6.62 -14.49
CA ARG A 151 17.36 -6.90 -15.83
C ARG A 151 18.19 -7.89 -16.66
N GLU A 152 19.42 -8.16 -16.28
CA GLU A 152 20.28 -9.10 -17.00
C GLU A 152 19.89 -10.53 -16.68
N GLY A 153 19.08 -11.13 -17.54
CA GLY A 153 18.64 -12.53 -17.47
C GLY A 153 17.14 -12.78 -17.49
N GLY A 154 16.32 -11.75 -17.38
CA GLY A 154 14.88 -11.86 -17.58
C GLY A 154 14.57 -11.96 -19.08
N THR A 155 13.92 -13.05 -19.49
CA THR A 155 13.41 -13.25 -20.84
C THR A 155 12.79 -11.98 -21.40
N GLN A 156 13.11 -11.65 -22.65
CA GLN A 156 12.65 -10.52 -23.47
C GLN A 156 11.13 -10.29 -23.54
N GLN A 157 10.33 -10.98 -22.75
CA GLN A 157 8.88 -10.88 -22.76
C GLN A 157 8.32 -9.62 -22.09
N ALA A 158 9.09 -8.94 -21.22
CA ALA A 158 8.66 -7.67 -20.63
C ALA A 158 9.03 -6.44 -21.47
N ALA A 159 9.98 -6.56 -22.40
CA ALA A 159 10.41 -5.45 -23.27
C ALA A 159 9.48 -5.21 -24.46
N ALA A 160 8.61 -6.15 -24.79
CA ALA A 160 7.62 -5.99 -25.87
C ALA A 160 6.42 -5.11 -25.46
N ALA A 161 6.24 -4.81 -24.17
CA ALA A 161 5.16 -3.95 -23.69
C ALA A 161 5.54 -2.46 -23.57
N SER A 162 6.80 -2.09 -23.82
CA SER A 162 7.28 -0.69 -23.76
C SER A 162 7.51 -0.05 -25.12
N GLY A 163 7.10 -0.68 -26.20
CA GLY A 163 6.98 -0.06 -27.52
C GLY A 163 5.78 0.89 -27.48
N GLY A 164 6.05 2.20 -27.45
CA GLY A 164 5.07 3.27 -27.24
C GLY A 164 4.05 3.41 -28.38
N GLY A 165 3.09 2.52 -28.42
CA GLY A 165 1.88 2.60 -29.23
C GLY A 165 0.77 1.83 -28.52
N TRP A 166 -0.42 2.40 -28.49
CA TRP A 166 -1.63 1.70 -28.06
C TRP A 166 -1.94 0.57 -29.05
N SER A 167 -2.57 -0.50 -28.58
CA SER A 167 -3.08 -1.51 -29.52
C SER A 167 -4.08 -0.87 -30.47
N PRO A 168 -4.20 -1.36 -31.74
CA PRO A 168 -5.15 -0.80 -32.71
C PRO A 168 -6.58 -0.68 -32.17
N ALA A 169 -7.01 -1.61 -31.33
CA ALA A 169 -8.32 -1.56 -30.68
C ALA A 169 -8.47 -0.39 -29.67
N VAL A 170 -7.39 -0.02 -28.98
CA VAL A 170 -7.39 1.15 -28.07
C VAL A 170 -7.34 2.45 -28.85
N GLU A 171 -6.58 2.49 -29.95
CA GLU A 171 -6.55 3.66 -30.86
C GLU A 171 -7.92 3.89 -31.48
N GLU A 172 -8.63 2.83 -31.88
CA GLU A 172 -10.00 2.92 -32.42
C GLU A 172 -10.99 3.42 -31.36
N MET A 173 -10.91 2.96 -30.09
CA MET A 173 -11.72 3.47 -29.00
C MET A 173 -11.44 4.95 -28.68
N MET A 174 -10.18 5.39 -28.80
CA MET A 174 -9.83 6.81 -28.60
C MET A 174 -10.31 7.72 -29.73
N GLN A 175 -10.50 7.18 -30.94
CA GLN A 175 -11.03 7.92 -32.09
C GLN A 175 -12.57 7.94 -32.16
N GLY A 176 -13.25 7.07 -31.41
CA GLY A 176 -14.71 6.91 -31.44
C GLY A 176 -15.52 7.97 -30.67
N GLU A 177 -14.91 8.85 -29.89
CA GLU A 177 -15.58 9.97 -29.22
C GLU A 177 -15.55 11.24 -30.09
N LYS A 178 -16.21 11.20 -31.23
CA LYS A 178 -16.58 12.40 -32.00
C LYS A 178 -18.00 12.26 -32.53
N THR A 179 -18.97 12.36 -31.63
CA THR A 179 -20.35 12.86 -32.00
C THR A 179 -21.00 13.45 -30.76
#